data_55a2c4dbfa9dde147aa3c562b6243207
#
_entry.id   55a2c4dbfa9dde147aa3c562b6243207
#
_cell.length_a   1.000
_cell.length_b   1.000
_cell.length_c   1.000
_cell.angle_alpha   90.00
_cell.angle_beta   90.00
_cell.angle_gamma   90.00
#
_symmetry.space_group_name_H-M   'P 1'
#
loop_
_entity.id
_entity.type
_entity.pdbx_description
1 polymer ?
#
loop_
_entity_poly.entity_id
_entity_poly.type
_entity_poly.pdbx_seq_one_letter_code
_entity_poly.pdbx_strand_id
1 'polypeptide(L)'
;MKKRWLVCVLLLLLSVGLFGCAGSGETAATQPLPVFPAQSVCGEGHHRTPSFTCTPGNGDALEISYTNAAQVPCWVDVYEEGVFQTTRVSRMEVAPGNPAGERLSVPNPGGNRYYLHFTAADGGLIQGDLTAVQRNP
;
A
#
# COMPACT_ATOMS: atom_id res chain seq x y z
N MET A 1 -5.94 -49.86 40.90
CA MET A 1 -6.09 -49.44 39.49
C MET A 1 -7.11 -48.33 39.26
N LYS A 2 -8.10 -48.14 40.08
CA LYS A 2 -9.11 -47.11 39.91
C LYS A 2 -8.63 -45.67 40.22
N LYS A 3 -7.61 -45.48 41.02
CA LYS A 3 -7.08 -44.16 41.38
C LYS A 3 -6.18 -43.51 40.31
N ARG A 4 -5.56 -44.32 39.45
CA ARG A 4 -4.71 -43.82 38.37
C ARG A 4 -5.50 -43.25 37.17
N TRP A 5 -6.70 -43.72 36.96
CA TRP A 5 -7.58 -43.23 35.89
C TRP A 5 -8.18 -41.88 36.23
N LEU A 6 -8.45 -41.60 37.48
CA LEU A 6 -9.04 -40.33 37.92
C LEU A 6 -8.02 -39.18 37.79
N VAL A 7 -6.74 -39.46 38.00
CA VAL A 7 -5.69 -38.42 37.83
C VAL A 7 -5.45 -38.08 36.36
N CYS A 8 -5.55 -39.06 35.46
CA CYS A 8 -5.43 -38.79 34.02
C CYS A 8 -6.62 -38.01 33.45
N VAL A 9 -7.83 -38.27 33.92
CA VAL A 9 -9.03 -37.54 33.50
C VAL A 9 -9.00 -36.11 34.05
N LEU A 10 -8.50 -35.90 35.27
CA LEU A 10 -8.38 -34.57 35.85
C LEU A 10 -7.29 -33.73 35.16
N LEU A 11 -6.20 -34.36 34.72
CA LEU A 11 -5.14 -33.70 33.95
C LEU A 11 -5.58 -33.37 32.53
N LEU A 12 -6.46 -34.15 31.93
CA LEU A 12 -7.03 -33.86 30.60
C LEU A 12 -8.06 -32.73 30.65
N LEU A 13 -8.77 -32.56 31.77
CA LEU A 13 -9.72 -31.44 31.94
C LEU A 13 -9.01 -30.11 32.25
N LEU A 14 -7.81 -30.13 32.83
CA LEU A 14 -7.00 -28.93 33.07
C LEU A 14 -6.29 -28.44 31.82
N SER A 15 -6.06 -29.26 30.81
CA SER A 15 -5.40 -28.86 29.57
C SER A 15 -6.32 -28.20 28.56
N VAL A 16 -7.64 -28.32 28.70
CA VAL A 16 -8.62 -27.69 27.83
C VAL A 16 -8.93 -26.23 28.25
N GLY A 17 -8.57 -25.84 29.46
CA GLY A 17 -8.84 -24.47 29.96
C GLY A 17 -7.80 -23.42 29.61
N LEU A 18 -6.68 -23.79 28.98
CA LEU A 18 -5.60 -22.82 28.67
C LEU A 18 -5.55 -22.36 27.22
N PHE A 19 -6.44 -22.83 26.36
CA PHE A 19 -6.52 -22.40 24.95
C PHE A 19 -7.60 -21.34 24.67
N GLY A 20 -8.24 -20.84 25.67
CA GLY A 20 -9.29 -19.84 25.47
C GLY A 20 -8.90 -18.49 25.97
N CYS A 21 -8.06 -17.73 25.28
CA CYS A 21 -7.97 -16.26 25.32
C CYS A 21 -6.63 -15.72 24.82
N ALA A 22 -6.02 -16.30 23.82
CA ALA A 22 -4.98 -15.62 23.08
C ALA A 22 -5.60 -15.02 21.84
N GLY A 23 -6.32 -13.92 21.96
CA GLY A 23 -6.96 -13.36 20.77
C GLY A 23 -7.70 -12.06 20.97
N SER A 24 -7.85 -11.57 22.15
CA SER A 24 -8.55 -10.32 22.40
C SER A 24 -7.56 -9.22 22.76
N GLY A 25 -7.02 -8.54 21.78
CA GLY A 25 -6.16 -7.39 22.04
C GLY A 25 -5.27 -6.93 20.89
N GLU A 26 -5.13 -7.70 19.83
CA GLU A 26 -4.60 -7.13 18.60
C GLU A 26 -5.71 -6.32 17.94
N THR A 27 -5.65 -5.02 18.12
CA THR A 27 -6.20 -4.09 17.14
C THR A 27 -5.60 -4.55 15.82
N ALA A 28 -6.41 -5.18 14.98
CA ALA A 28 -5.99 -5.57 13.64
C ALA A 28 -5.46 -4.28 13.01
N ALA A 29 -4.13 -4.17 12.86
CA ALA A 29 -3.53 -3.12 12.08
C ALA A 29 -4.22 -3.19 10.73
N THR A 30 -4.97 -2.16 10.36
CA THR A 30 -5.74 -2.13 9.12
C THR A 30 -4.75 -2.39 8.00
N GLN A 31 -4.83 -3.55 7.36
CA GLN A 31 -3.91 -3.91 6.30
C GLN A 31 -4.08 -2.91 5.16
N PRO A 32 -2.96 -2.49 4.54
CA PRO A 32 -3.03 -1.65 3.36
C PRO A 32 -3.91 -2.29 2.29
N LEU A 33 -4.86 -1.53 1.76
CA LEU A 33 -5.77 -1.98 0.71
C LEU A 33 -5.27 -1.47 -0.65
N PRO A 34 -4.90 -2.34 -1.58
CA PRO A 34 -4.50 -1.93 -2.92
C PRO A 34 -5.61 -1.12 -3.60
N VAL A 35 -5.26 0.03 -4.17
CA VAL A 35 -6.17 0.83 -4.99
C VAL A 35 -6.26 0.25 -6.40
N PHE A 36 -5.15 -0.28 -6.87
CA PHE A 36 -5.03 -1.10 -8.08
C PHE A 36 -3.92 -2.15 -7.87
N PRO A 37 -3.89 -3.24 -8.65
CA PRO A 37 -2.83 -4.25 -8.55
C PRO A 37 -1.45 -3.65 -8.77
N ALA A 38 -0.44 -4.17 -8.06
CA ALA A 38 0.95 -3.85 -8.33
C ALA A 38 1.25 -4.06 -9.83
N GLN A 39 1.90 -3.10 -10.46
CA GLN A 39 2.11 -3.11 -11.90
C GLN A 39 3.47 -2.55 -12.29
N SER A 40 3.99 -3.03 -13.41
CA SER A 40 5.14 -2.42 -14.06
C SER A 40 4.69 -1.25 -14.91
N VAL A 41 5.45 -0.15 -14.80
CA VAL A 41 5.28 1.06 -15.61
C VAL A 41 6.36 1.06 -16.69
N CYS A 42 5.97 1.28 -17.93
CA CYS A 42 6.88 1.40 -19.05
C CYS A 42 6.40 2.50 -20.00
N GLY A 43 7.31 3.38 -20.41
CA GLY A 43 7.00 4.47 -21.32
C GLY A 43 8.27 5.19 -21.78
N GLU A 44 8.11 6.16 -22.63
CA GLU A 44 9.19 7.03 -23.13
C GLU A 44 8.78 8.47 -22.96
N GLY A 45 9.66 9.26 -22.35
CA GLY A 45 9.43 10.67 -22.02
C GLY A 45 8.46 10.88 -20.88
N HIS A 46 7.24 10.40 -21.02
CA HIS A 46 6.21 10.49 -19.99
C HIS A 46 5.26 9.30 -20.06
N HIS A 47 4.61 9.01 -18.94
CA HIS A 47 3.58 7.98 -18.83
C HIS A 47 2.48 8.46 -17.87
N ARG A 48 1.23 8.19 -18.21
CA ARG A 48 0.09 8.47 -17.33
C ARG A 48 -0.66 7.18 -17.04
N THR A 49 -0.98 6.95 -15.75
CA THR A 49 -1.85 5.84 -15.38
C THR A 49 -3.30 6.15 -15.75
N PRO A 50 -4.16 5.13 -15.89
CA PRO A 50 -5.60 5.33 -15.79
C PRO A 50 -5.97 6.03 -14.48
N SER A 51 -7.07 6.78 -14.48
CA SER A 51 -7.59 7.37 -13.26
C SER A 51 -8.17 6.29 -12.34
N PHE A 52 -8.01 6.51 -11.04
CA PHE A 52 -8.53 5.63 -10.00
C PHE A 52 -9.19 6.45 -8.89
N THR A 53 -10.12 5.83 -8.18
CA THR A 53 -10.83 6.47 -7.07
C THR A 53 -10.47 5.79 -5.76
N CYS A 54 -10.13 6.59 -4.74
CA CYS A 54 -9.94 6.12 -3.40
C CYS A 54 -11.29 5.93 -2.71
N THR A 55 -11.47 4.80 -2.04
CA THR A 55 -12.73 4.48 -1.36
C THR A 55 -12.76 5.12 0.02
N PRO A 56 -13.82 5.87 0.37
CA PRO A 56 -14.00 6.36 1.74
C PRO A 56 -13.98 5.19 2.74
N GLY A 57 -13.31 5.37 3.87
CA GLY A 57 -13.21 4.37 4.92
C GLY A 57 -12.12 3.31 4.74
N ASN A 58 -11.46 3.24 3.57
CA ASN A 58 -10.35 2.29 3.35
C ASN A 58 -9.00 2.77 3.90
N GLY A 59 -8.93 3.98 4.45
CA GLY A 59 -7.74 4.54 5.06
C GLY A 59 -7.60 6.03 4.82
N ASP A 60 -6.91 6.69 5.74
CA ASP A 60 -6.72 8.14 5.75
C ASP A 60 -5.50 8.61 4.96
N ALA A 61 -4.78 7.70 4.34
CA ALA A 61 -3.65 8.01 3.47
C ALA A 61 -3.66 7.15 2.21
N LEU A 62 -3.35 7.77 1.07
CA LEU A 62 -2.97 7.09 -0.17
C LEU A 62 -1.44 7.07 -0.22
N GLU A 63 -0.86 5.88 -0.16
CA GLU A 63 0.58 5.68 -0.28
C GLU A 63 0.92 5.18 -1.66
N ILE A 64 1.79 5.90 -2.35
CA ILE A 64 2.35 5.55 -3.65
C ILE A 64 3.80 5.14 -3.46
N SER A 65 4.18 3.97 -3.95
CA SER A 65 5.57 3.50 -3.98
C SER A 65 6.00 3.22 -5.40
N TYR A 66 7.17 3.69 -5.78
CA TYR A 66 7.73 3.47 -7.10
C TYR A 66 9.21 3.14 -7.02
N THR A 67 9.62 2.11 -7.75
CA THR A 67 11.02 1.69 -7.91
C THR A 67 11.45 1.98 -9.34
N ASN A 68 12.48 2.81 -9.51
CA ASN A 68 12.95 3.21 -10.84
C ASN A 68 14.01 2.22 -11.35
N ALA A 69 13.68 1.46 -12.37
CA ALA A 69 14.57 0.51 -13.05
C ALA A 69 15.29 1.12 -14.28
N ALA A 70 14.98 2.37 -14.65
CA ALA A 70 15.68 3.08 -15.71
C ALA A 70 17.02 3.64 -15.23
N GLN A 71 17.78 4.28 -16.11
CA GLN A 71 19.13 4.80 -15.83
C GLN A 71 19.15 6.27 -15.37
N VAL A 72 18.00 6.95 -15.45
CA VAL A 72 17.86 8.37 -15.11
C VAL A 72 16.75 8.57 -14.08
N PRO A 73 16.80 9.66 -13.30
CA PRO A 73 15.71 9.97 -12.37
C PRO A 73 14.35 10.08 -13.05
N CYS A 74 13.31 9.67 -12.34
CA CYS A 74 11.93 9.78 -12.75
C CYS A 74 11.14 10.62 -11.75
N TRP A 75 10.38 11.57 -12.24
CA TRP A 75 9.41 12.31 -11.44
C TRP A 75 8.08 11.57 -11.44
N VAL A 76 7.49 11.41 -10.27
CA VAL A 76 6.15 10.88 -10.10
C VAL A 76 5.27 11.96 -9.51
N ASP A 77 4.33 12.43 -10.28
CA ASP A 77 3.33 13.41 -9.89
C ASP A 77 1.99 12.73 -9.59
N VAL A 78 1.36 13.12 -8.49
CA VAL A 78 -0.01 12.73 -8.17
C VAL A 78 -0.93 13.90 -8.49
N TYR A 79 -1.89 13.64 -9.37
CA TYR A 79 -2.94 14.60 -9.72
C TYR A 79 -4.28 14.17 -9.16
N GLU A 80 -4.97 15.11 -8.55
CA GLU A 80 -6.35 14.96 -8.13
C GLU A 80 -7.27 15.55 -9.21
N GLU A 81 -8.22 14.76 -9.68
CA GLU A 81 -9.22 15.17 -10.66
C GLU A 81 -10.44 15.74 -9.93
N GLY A 82 -10.50 17.06 -9.82
CA GLY A 82 -11.68 17.76 -9.32
C GLY A 82 -12.75 17.96 -10.40
N VAL A 83 -13.90 18.47 -9.98
CA VAL A 83 -15.05 18.70 -10.87
C VAL A 83 -14.74 19.78 -11.94
N PHE A 84 -13.97 20.80 -11.58
CA PHE A 84 -13.67 21.95 -12.45
C PHE A 84 -12.22 22.03 -12.88
N GLN A 85 -11.32 21.39 -12.15
CA GLN A 85 -9.90 21.43 -12.44
C GLN A 85 -9.17 20.20 -11.93
N THR A 86 -8.04 19.92 -12.53
CA THR A 86 -7.09 18.92 -12.10
C THR A 86 -5.93 19.61 -11.40
N THR A 87 -5.56 19.14 -10.21
CA THR A 87 -4.53 19.76 -9.39
C THR A 87 -3.45 18.75 -9.06
N ARG A 88 -2.18 19.11 -9.24
CA ARG A 88 -1.08 18.31 -8.72
C ARG A 88 -1.01 18.47 -7.20
N VAL A 89 -1.26 17.37 -6.48
CA VAL A 89 -1.30 17.36 -5.01
C VAL A 89 0.02 16.91 -4.39
N SER A 90 0.86 16.19 -5.13
CA SER A 90 2.16 15.75 -4.63
C SER A 90 3.12 15.40 -5.77
N ARG A 91 4.41 15.39 -5.46
CA ARG A 91 5.50 15.01 -6.38
C ARG A 91 6.62 14.33 -5.60
N MET A 92 7.20 13.28 -6.17
CA MET A 92 8.47 12.71 -5.72
C MET A 92 9.43 12.51 -6.88
N GLU A 93 10.73 12.62 -6.57
CA GLU A 93 11.80 12.22 -7.48
C GLU A 93 12.30 10.84 -7.07
N VAL A 94 12.40 9.94 -8.03
CA VAL A 94 12.87 8.58 -7.80
C VAL A 94 14.15 8.35 -8.57
N ALA A 95 15.26 8.28 -7.82
CA ALA A 95 16.57 8.02 -8.37
C ALA A 95 16.66 6.59 -8.92
N PRO A 96 17.48 6.35 -9.98
CA PRO A 96 17.76 5.00 -10.45
C PRO A 96 18.61 4.23 -9.45
N GLY A 97 18.51 2.89 -9.48
CA GLY A 97 19.38 2.00 -8.72
C GLY A 97 19.06 1.87 -7.23
N ASN A 98 17.95 2.45 -6.75
CA ASN A 98 17.47 2.25 -5.38
C ASN A 98 16.43 1.10 -5.36
N PRO A 99 16.77 -0.11 -4.88
CA PRO A 99 15.85 -1.24 -4.86
C PRO A 99 14.66 -1.05 -3.91
N ALA A 100 14.78 -0.18 -2.93
CA ALA A 100 13.67 0.16 -2.03
C ALA A 100 12.69 1.14 -2.67
N GLY A 101 13.13 1.86 -3.72
CA GLY A 101 12.33 2.91 -4.34
C GLY A 101 12.07 4.10 -3.41
N GLU A 102 11.10 4.90 -3.79
CA GLU A 102 10.62 6.04 -3.01
C GLU A 102 9.14 5.91 -2.73
N ARG A 103 8.71 6.57 -1.67
CA ARG A 103 7.31 6.58 -1.22
C ARG A 103 6.83 7.99 -1.02
N LEU A 104 5.57 8.16 -1.35
CA LEU A 104 4.87 9.42 -1.14
C LEU A 104 3.48 9.14 -0.55
N SER A 105 2.99 10.03 0.29
CA SER A 105 1.70 9.89 0.94
C SER A 105 0.82 11.11 0.66
N VAL A 106 -0.43 10.85 0.29
CA VAL A 106 -1.48 11.87 0.12
C VAL A 106 -2.50 11.68 1.24
N PRO A 107 -2.72 12.69 2.09
CA PRO A 107 -3.67 12.59 3.20
C PRO A 107 -5.11 12.68 2.71
N ASN A 108 -6.03 12.05 3.45
CA ASN A 108 -7.48 12.13 3.28
C ASN A 108 -7.98 11.90 1.84
N PRO A 109 -7.58 10.78 1.20
CA PRO A 109 -7.89 10.55 -0.21
C PRO A 109 -9.32 10.08 -0.47
N GLY A 110 -10.08 9.72 0.56
CA GLY A 110 -11.38 9.04 0.45
C GLY A 110 -12.39 9.81 -0.40
N GLY A 111 -12.94 9.15 -1.41
CA GLY A 111 -13.90 9.72 -2.35
C GLY A 111 -13.28 10.53 -3.50
N ASN A 112 -12.01 10.84 -3.45
CA ASN A 112 -11.32 11.59 -4.47
C ASN A 112 -10.80 10.68 -5.59
N ARG A 113 -10.67 11.26 -6.77
CA ARG A 113 -10.17 10.58 -7.97
C ARG A 113 -8.80 11.12 -8.33
N TYR A 114 -7.88 10.20 -8.66
CA TYR A 114 -6.48 10.52 -8.93
C TYR A 114 -5.99 9.84 -10.21
N TYR A 115 -4.91 10.37 -10.75
CA TYR A 115 -4.01 9.65 -11.65
C TYR A 115 -2.55 9.99 -11.33
N LEU A 116 -1.64 9.14 -11.77
CA LEU A 116 -0.21 9.35 -11.65
C LEU A 116 0.38 9.72 -13.00
N HIS A 117 1.31 10.66 -12.99
CA HIS A 117 2.05 11.06 -14.16
C HIS A 117 3.55 10.91 -13.91
N PHE A 118 4.19 10.17 -14.77
CA PHE A 118 5.63 9.88 -14.71
C PHE A 118 6.34 10.69 -15.79
N THR A 119 7.49 11.26 -15.43
CA THR A 119 8.32 12.02 -16.37
C THR A 119 9.77 11.62 -16.17
N ALA A 120 10.43 11.15 -17.24
CA ALA A 120 11.87 10.91 -17.22
C ALA A 120 12.63 12.24 -17.25
N ALA A 121 13.66 12.40 -16.42
CA ALA A 121 14.41 13.65 -16.31
C ALA A 121 15.08 14.10 -17.62
N ASP A 122 15.49 13.14 -18.45
CA ASP A 122 16.11 13.38 -19.75
C ASP A 122 15.15 13.20 -20.95
N GLY A 123 13.87 12.95 -20.68
CA GLY A 123 12.88 12.62 -21.71
C GLY A 123 13.02 11.19 -22.27
N GLY A 124 13.82 10.34 -21.65
CA GLY A 124 14.06 8.97 -22.10
C GLY A 124 13.13 7.93 -21.50
N LEU A 125 13.67 6.75 -21.22
CA LEU A 125 12.91 5.59 -20.76
C LEU A 125 12.36 5.78 -19.34
N ILE A 126 11.07 5.47 -19.18
CA ILE A 126 10.41 5.24 -17.88
C ILE A 126 10.22 3.74 -17.74
N GLN A 127 10.78 3.16 -16.70
CA GLN A 127 10.63 1.74 -16.41
C GLN A 127 10.75 1.52 -14.90
N GLY A 128 9.79 0.81 -14.32
CA GLY A 128 9.80 0.52 -12.89
C GLY A 128 8.55 -0.17 -12.41
N ASP A 129 8.49 -0.38 -11.10
CA ASP A 129 7.39 -1.04 -10.43
C ASP A 129 6.64 -0.07 -9.52
N LEU A 130 5.32 -0.08 -9.67
CA LEU A 130 4.39 0.82 -9.00
C LEU A 130 3.44 0.06 -8.10
N THR A 131 3.26 0.55 -6.89
CA THR A 131 2.16 0.17 -6.01
C THR A 131 1.43 1.40 -5.49
N ALA A 132 0.13 1.27 -5.29
CA ALA A 132 -0.70 2.28 -4.65
C ALA A 132 -1.67 1.61 -3.69
N VAL A 133 -1.65 2.02 -2.44
CA VAL A 133 -2.47 1.46 -1.38
C VAL A 133 -3.12 2.56 -0.54
N GLN A 134 -4.34 2.31 -0.04
CA GLN A 134 -4.92 3.09 1.04
C GLN A 134 -4.60 2.43 2.37
N ARG A 135 -4.24 3.22 3.36
CA ARG A 135 -4.00 2.73 4.72
C ARG A 135 -4.26 3.82 5.76
N ASN A 136 -4.42 3.42 7.00
CA ASN A 136 -4.31 4.32 8.12
C ASN A 136 -2.83 4.50 8.47
N PRO A 137 -2.40 5.73 8.70
CA PRO A 137 -1.02 6.02 9.10
C PRO A 137 -0.67 5.45 10.47
#